data_25f8c81c58f0746e1d008338bfb6365a
#
_entry.id   25f8c81c58f0746e1d008338bfb6365a
#
_cell.length_a   1.000
_cell.length_b   1.000
_cell.length_c   1.000
_cell.angle_alpha   90.00
_cell.angle_beta   90.00
_cell.angle_gamma   90.00
#
_symmetry.space_group_name_H-M   'P 1'
#
loop_
_entity.id
_entity.type
_entity.pdbx_description
1 polymer ?
#
loop_
_entity_poly.entity_id
_entity_poly.type
_entity_poly.pdbx_seq_one_letter_code
_entity_poly.pdbx_strand_id
1 'polypeptide(L)'
;MAVSTRTRFEVFKRDRFTCAYCGRTPPEVLLHVDHVVPVAAGGGDDMTNLITSCQTCNLGKGPRMLEEGTAPVVGRATVEDLHERIEQSKAYMELLAGAQAIQGHQVQMVIDAWAEAYGARVEERSDGTVWVLDGGVWPDQRSIRMFLRDLPLERVLEAIDRTAWIKRSPGDDARRYFYGICHRMLREARES
;
A
#
# COMPACT_ATOMS: atom_id res chain seq x y z
N MET A 1 -4.21 -25.72 32.40
CA MET A 1 -3.18 -24.66 32.57
C MET A 1 -3.81 -23.31 32.31
N ALA A 2 -3.37 -22.24 32.91
CA ALA A 2 -3.96 -20.93 32.68
C ALA A 2 -3.36 -20.33 31.39
N VAL A 3 -4.22 -19.77 30.54
CA VAL A 3 -3.80 -19.05 29.30
C VAL A 3 -2.79 -17.95 29.64
N SER A 4 -1.67 -17.88 28.92
CA SER A 4 -0.60 -16.91 29.17
C SER A 4 -1.08 -15.46 29.08
N THR A 5 -0.44 -14.54 29.83
CA THR A 5 -0.77 -13.11 29.79
C THR A 5 -0.66 -12.54 28.37
N ARG A 6 0.33 -12.98 27.61
CA ARG A 6 0.53 -12.57 26.22
C ARG A 6 -0.63 -13.04 25.32
N THR A 7 -1.00 -14.33 25.41
CA THR A 7 -2.12 -14.89 24.66
C THR A 7 -3.44 -14.18 25.01
N ARG A 8 -3.67 -13.91 26.31
CA ARG A 8 -4.86 -13.16 26.75
C ARG A 8 -4.93 -11.77 26.13
N PHE A 9 -3.81 -11.06 26.10
CA PHE A 9 -3.74 -9.73 25.50
C PHE A 9 -4.05 -9.78 23.98
N GLU A 10 -3.48 -10.74 23.26
CA GLU A 10 -3.74 -10.89 21.81
C GLU A 10 -5.21 -11.25 21.52
N VAL A 11 -5.86 -12.08 22.37
CA VAL A 11 -7.30 -12.36 22.27
C VAL A 11 -8.11 -11.09 22.48
N PHE A 12 -7.83 -10.30 23.55
CA PHE A 12 -8.53 -9.04 23.80
C PHE A 12 -8.36 -8.05 22.66
N LYS A 13 -7.15 -7.93 22.13
CA LYS A 13 -6.84 -7.04 21.01
C LYS A 13 -7.58 -7.45 19.73
N ARG A 14 -7.59 -8.75 19.39
CA ARG A 14 -8.33 -9.29 18.26
C ARG A 14 -9.82 -8.96 18.35
N ASP A 15 -10.38 -9.14 19.54
CA ASP A 15 -11.82 -8.95 19.85
C ASP A 15 -12.14 -7.50 20.24
N ARG A 16 -11.21 -6.55 20.01
CA ARG A 16 -11.38 -5.12 20.29
C ARG A 16 -11.80 -4.79 21.71
N PHE A 17 -11.34 -5.56 22.68
CA PHE A 17 -11.71 -5.42 24.09
C PHE A 17 -13.24 -5.44 24.30
N THR A 18 -13.96 -6.26 23.56
CA THR A 18 -15.43 -6.37 23.57
C THR A 18 -15.84 -7.78 23.96
N CYS A 19 -16.83 -7.91 24.84
CA CYS A 19 -17.42 -9.22 25.16
C CYS A 19 -18.10 -9.81 23.95
N ALA A 20 -17.67 -10.98 23.48
CA ALA A 20 -18.20 -11.66 22.31
C ALA A 20 -19.68 -12.08 22.47
N TYR A 21 -20.14 -12.25 23.70
CA TYR A 21 -21.51 -12.71 23.99
C TYR A 21 -22.53 -11.60 24.11
N CYS A 22 -22.18 -10.46 24.71
CA CYS A 22 -23.13 -9.38 24.98
C CYS A 22 -22.73 -8.02 24.42
N GLY A 23 -21.58 -7.90 23.76
CA GLY A 23 -21.10 -6.66 23.14
C GLY A 23 -20.62 -5.57 24.12
N ARG A 24 -20.68 -5.80 25.45
CA ARG A 24 -20.22 -4.80 26.43
C ARG A 24 -18.71 -4.71 26.50
N THR A 25 -18.23 -3.52 26.87
CA THR A 25 -16.80 -3.17 26.93
C THR A 25 -16.43 -2.63 28.32
N PRO A 26 -15.14 -2.59 28.72
CA PRO A 26 -14.70 -1.82 29.86
C PRO A 26 -15.01 -0.32 29.68
N PRO A 27 -15.29 0.43 30.76
CA PRO A 27 -15.26 0.02 32.15
C PRO A 27 -16.56 -0.65 32.66
N GLU A 28 -17.58 -0.81 31.80
CA GLU A 28 -18.88 -1.38 32.22
C GLU A 28 -18.76 -2.83 32.69
N VAL A 29 -17.80 -3.60 32.15
CA VAL A 29 -17.60 -5.00 32.46
C VAL A 29 -16.12 -5.34 32.60
N LEU A 30 -15.83 -6.33 33.44
CA LEU A 30 -14.50 -6.93 33.53
C LEU A 30 -14.38 -8.04 32.47
N LEU A 31 -13.33 -7.98 31.64
CA LEU A 31 -13.12 -8.97 30.57
C LEU A 31 -12.23 -10.13 31.04
N HIS A 32 -12.56 -11.30 30.55
CA HIS A 32 -11.84 -12.56 30.69
C HIS A 32 -11.67 -13.22 29.34
N VAL A 33 -10.72 -14.15 29.22
CA VAL A 33 -10.63 -15.07 28.08
C VAL A 33 -11.40 -16.34 28.45
N ASP A 34 -12.32 -16.74 27.59
CA ASP A 34 -13.12 -17.95 27.68
C ASP A 34 -12.76 -18.92 26.56
N HIS A 35 -12.93 -20.22 26.79
CA HIS A 35 -12.76 -21.27 25.79
C HIS A 35 -14.10 -21.53 25.09
N VAL A 36 -14.15 -21.44 23.76
CA VAL A 36 -15.36 -21.76 22.95
C VAL A 36 -15.74 -23.23 23.21
N VAL A 37 -14.78 -24.13 23.00
CA VAL A 37 -14.87 -25.54 23.46
C VAL A 37 -14.22 -25.61 24.84
N PRO A 38 -14.98 -25.93 25.90
CA PRO A 38 -14.45 -25.99 27.24
C PRO A 38 -13.26 -26.96 27.39
N VAL A 39 -12.30 -26.62 28.25
CA VAL A 39 -11.17 -27.53 28.58
C VAL A 39 -11.66 -28.90 29.04
N ALA A 40 -12.76 -28.96 29.80
CA ALA A 40 -13.38 -30.22 30.23
C ALA A 40 -13.93 -31.07 29.09
N ALA A 41 -14.18 -30.45 27.91
CA ALA A 41 -14.59 -31.11 26.67
C ALA A 41 -13.43 -31.29 25.67
N GLY A 42 -12.19 -31.13 26.13
CA GLY A 42 -10.98 -31.32 25.31
C GLY A 42 -10.52 -30.07 24.53
N GLY A 43 -11.10 -28.89 24.80
CA GLY A 43 -10.69 -27.64 24.19
C GLY A 43 -9.27 -27.22 24.59
N GLY A 44 -8.44 -26.85 23.63
CA GLY A 44 -7.09 -26.35 23.83
C GLY A 44 -6.99 -24.82 23.94
N ASP A 45 -5.77 -24.34 24.23
CA ASP A 45 -5.45 -22.92 24.37
C ASP A 45 -5.12 -22.24 23.01
N ASP A 46 -5.56 -22.82 21.90
CA ASP A 46 -5.39 -22.26 20.56
C ASP A 46 -6.18 -20.94 20.41
N MET A 47 -5.60 -19.98 19.71
CA MET A 47 -6.24 -18.67 19.49
C MET A 47 -7.63 -18.77 18.86
N THR A 48 -7.89 -19.80 18.06
CA THR A 48 -9.18 -20.09 17.43
C THR A 48 -10.23 -20.63 18.42
N ASN A 49 -9.79 -21.20 19.55
CA ASN A 49 -10.66 -21.71 20.61
C ASN A 49 -10.83 -20.71 21.76
N LEU A 50 -10.14 -19.57 21.73
CA LEU A 50 -10.19 -18.56 22.77
C LEU A 50 -11.00 -17.34 22.31
N ILE A 51 -11.81 -16.77 23.22
CA ILE A 51 -12.66 -15.62 22.93
C ILE A 51 -12.71 -14.67 24.14
N THR A 52 -12.91 -13.37 23.86
CA THR A 52 -13.12 -12.39 24.91
C THR A 52 -14.54 -12.49 25.46
N SER A 53 -14.70 -12.65 26.75
CA SER A 53 -16.00 -12.65 27.43
C SER A 53 -16.00 -11.76 28.66
N CYS A 54 -17.15 -11.19 29.05
CA CYS A 54 -17.23 -10.55 30.34
C CYS A 54 -17.48 -11.58 31.45
N GLN A 55 -17.12 -11.22 32.67
CA GLN A 55 -17.27 -12.11 33.84
C GLN A 55 -18.66 -12.71 33.94
N THR A 56 -19.71 -11.91 33.72
CA THR A 56 -21.13 -12.36 33.82
C THR A 56 -21.45 -13.41 32.78
N CYS A 57 -21.03 -13.17 31.50
CA CYS A 57 -21.29 -14.10 30.42
C CYS A 57 -20.48 -15.39 30.56
N ASN A 58 -19.21 -15.29 31.00
CA ASN A 58 -18.34 -16.42 31.24
C ASN A 58 -18.87 -17.35 32.33
N LEU A 59 -19.32 -16.76 33.45
CA LEU A 59 -19.97 -17.51 34.56
C LEU A 59 -21.33 -18.10 34.09
N GLY A 60 -22.11 -17.36 33.31
CA GLY A 60 -23.41 -17.81 32.80
C GLY A 60 -23.29 -18.96 31.82
N LYS A 61 -22.26 -18.97 30.95
CA LYS A 61 -21.97 -20.06 30.01
C LYS A 61 -21.51 -21.31 30.79
N GLY A 62 -20.65 -21.15 31.78
CA GLY A 62 -20.05 -22.24 32.51
C GLY A 62 -19.33 -23.25 31.59
N PRO A 63 -19.27 -24.55 31.94
CA PRO A 63 -18.61 -25.57 31.15
C PRO A 63 -19.46 -26.12 29.95
N ARG A 64 -20.52 -25.41 29.55
CA ARG A 64 -21.40 -25.84 28.46
C ARG A 64 -20.81 -25.53 27.10
N MET A 65 -20.98 -26.45 26.16
CA MET A 65 -20.79 -26.14 24.74
C MET A 65 -21.94 -25.24 24.28
N LEU A 66 -21.64 -24.23 23.46
CA LEU A 66 -22.67 -23.44 22.82
C LEU A 66 -23.35 -24.30 21.75
N GLU A 67 -24.69 -24.30 21.73
CA GLU A 67 -25.43 -24.95 20.65
C GLU A 67 -25.09 -24.35 19.30
N GLU A 68 -25.07 -25.18 18.24
CA GLU A 68 -24.91 -24.70 16.86
C GLU A 68 -25.97 -23.64 16.56
N GLY A 69 -25.52 -22.42 16.26
CA GLY A 69 -26.41 -21.27 16.01
C GLY A 69 -26.31 -20.13 17.03
N THR A 70 -25.73 -20.39 18.23
CA THR A 70 -25.37 -19.34 19.20
C THR A 70 -23.94 -18.85 18.99
N ALA A 71 -23.55 -18.63 17.73
CA ALA A 71 -22.23 -18.05 17.44
C ALA A 71 -22.11 -16.69 18.13
N PRO A 72 -20.98 -16.43 18.79
CA PRO A 72 -20.74 -15.14 19.44
C PRO A 72 -20.95 -14.00 18.45
N VAL A 73 -21.57 -12.90 18.91
CA VAL A 73 -21.82 -11.70 18.10
C VAL A 73 -20.55 -11.18 17.41
N VAL A 74 -19.39 -11.35 18.07
CA VAL A 74 -18.08 -10.96 17.53
C VAL A 74 -17.65 -11.77 16.31
N GLY A 75 -18.10 -13.01 16.14
CA GLY A 75 -17.79 -13.80 14.96
C GLY A 75 -18.44 -13.28 13.66
N ARG A 76 -19.65 -12.72 13.75
CA ARG A 76 -20.31 -12.09 12.60
C ARG A 76 -19.69 -10.74 12.25
N ALA A 77 -19.49 -9.87 13.24
CA ALA A 77 -18.81 -8.60 13.05
C ALA A 77 -17.38 -8.77 12.49
N THR A 78 -16.68 -9.86 12.86
CA THR A 78 -15.32 -10.12 12.36
C THR A 78 -15.28 -10.51 10.87
N VAL A 79 -16.31 -11.18 10.36
CA VAL A 79 -16.41 -11.54 8.93
C VAL A 79 -16.77 -10.31 8.09
N GLU A 80 -17.72 -9.51 8.55
CA GLU A 80 -18.09 -8.24 7.91
C GLU A 80 -16.92 -7.25 7.91
N ASP A 81 -16.21 -7.09 9.03
CA ASP A 81 -14.99 -6.29 9.16
C ASP A 81 -13.87 -6.78 8.23
N LEU A 82 -13.73 -8.09 8.08
CA LEU A 82 -12.71 -8.67 7.20
C LEU A 82 -13.03 -8.38 5.73
N HIS A 83 -14.31 -8.51 5.33
CA HIS A 83 -14.78 -8.12 4.01
C HIS A 83 -14.53 -6.64 3.72
N GLU A 84 -14.90 -5.75 4.65
CA GLU A 84 -14.66 -4.32 4.50
C GLU A 84 -13.18 -3.98 4.35
N ARG A 85 -12.29 -4.62 5.12
CA ARG A 85 -10.84 -4.47 4.99
C ARG A 85 -10.30 -4.98 3.65
N ILE A 86 -10.85 -6.07 3.13
CA ILE A 86 -10.47 -6.60 1.82
C ILE A 86 -10.87 -5.61 0.73
N GLU A 87 -12.09 -5.07 0.78
CA GLU A 87 -12.55 -4.09 -0.20
C GLU A 87 -11.75 -2.77 -0.13
N GLN A 88 -11.46 -2.27 1.07
CA GLN A 88 -10.57 -1.12 1.26
C GLN A 88 -9.17 -1.37 0.71
N SER A 89 -8.62 -2.57 0.94
CA SER A 89 -7.31 -2.97 0.39
C SER A 89 -7.32 -3.03 -1.13
N LYS A 90 -8.37 -3.58 -1.74
CA LYS A 90 -8.52 -3.61 -3.21
C LYS A 90 -8.59 -2.20 -3.78
N ALA A 91 -9.45 -1.33 -3.24
CA ALA A 91 -9.57 0.05 -3.67
C ALA A 91 -8.23 0.82 -3.55
N TYR A 92 -7.48 0.60 -2.48
CA TYR A 92 -6.15 1.16 -2.31
C TYR A 92 -5.16 0.67 -3.37
N MET A 93 -5.15 -0.64 -3.68
CA MET A 93 -4.30 -1.22 -4.73
C MET A 93 -4.65 -0.69 -6.13
N GLU A 94 -5.93 -0.47 -6.42
CA GLU A 94 -6.38 0.14 -7.68
C GLU A 94 -5.91 1.59 -7.80
N LEU A 95 -5.99 2.38 -6.72
CA LEU A 95 -5.47 3.75 -6.68
C LEU A 95 -3.95 3.77 -6.92
N LEU A 96 -3.21 2.87 -6.27
CA LEU A 96 -1.76 2.76 -6.49
C LEU A 96 -1.41 2.38 -7.93
N ALA A 97 -2.14 1.42 -8.51
CA ALA A 97 -1.95 1.01 -9.90
C ALA A 97 -2.24 2.18 -10.87
N GLY A 98 -3.31 2.94 -10.63
CA GLY A 98 -3.63 4.15 -11.39
C GLY A 98 -2.52 5.22 -11.30
N ALA A 99 -2.03 5.49 -10.10
CA ALA A 99 -0.93 6.44 -9.89
C ALA A 99 0.36 6.00 -10.60
N GLN A 100 0.69 4.71 -10.55
CA GLN A 100 1.84 4.15 -11.26
C GLN A 100 1.69 4.24 -12.80
N ALA A 101 0.48 4.00 -13.32
CA ALA A 101 0.19 4.14 -14.75
C ALA A 101 0.36 5.60 -15.23
N ILE A 102 -0.15 6.57 -14.45
CA ILE A 102 0.02 8.00 -14.75
C ILE A 102 1.50 8.37 -14.76
N GLN A 103 2.26 7.95 -13.74
CA GLN A 103 3.69 8.21 -13.66
C GLN A 103 4.45 7.54 -14.83
N GLY A 104 4.07 6.31 -15.20
CA GLY A 104 4.64 5.62 -16.35
C GLY A 104 4.40 6.39 -17.65
N HIS A 105 3.19 6.90 -17.85
CA HIS A 105 2.83 7.71 -19.01
C HIS A 105 3.63 9.01 -19.06
N GLN A 106 3.79 9.73 -17.96
CA GLN A 106 4.60 10.95 -17.89
C GLN A 106 6.07 10.69 -18.21
N VAL A 107 6.64 9.58 -17.70
CA VAL A 107 8.02 9.17 -18.05
C VAL A 107 8.14 8.93 -19.54
N GLN A 108 7.15 8.28 -20.16
CA GLN A 108 7.14 8.04 -21.60
C GLN A 108 7.08 9.35 -22.39
N MET A 109 6.24 10.31 -21.97
CA MET A 109 6.18 11.63 -22.61
C MET A 109 7.54 12.37 -22.59
N VAL A 110 8.29 12.26 -21.50
CA VAL A 110 9.65 12.83 -21.39
C VAL A 110 10.63 12.14 -22.35
N ILE A 111 10.53 10.82 -22.48
CA ILE A 111 11.35 10.04 -23.42
C ILE A 111 11.01 10.42 -24.88
N ASP A 112 9.72 10.51 -25.20
CA ASP A 112 9.25 10.89 -26.54
C ASP A 112 9.69 12.31 -26.91
N ALA A 113 9.57 13.26 -25.97
CA ALA A 113 10.05 14.63 -26.17
C ALA A 113 11.57 14.70 -26.40
N TRP A 114 12.35 13.89 -25.68
CA TRP A 114 13.79 13.77 -25.92
C TRP A 114 14.08 13.18 -27.29
N ALA A 115 13.34 12.13 -27.68
CA ALA A 115 13.45 11.51 -29.00
C ALA A 115 13.18 12.53 -30.12
N GLU A 116 12.11 13.29 -30.00
CA GLU A 116 11.71 14.31 -30.97
C GLU A 116 12.73 15.45 -31.07
N ALA A 117 13.17 15.96 -29.91
CA ALA A 117 14.14 17.06 -29.84
C ALA A 117 15.48 16.75 -30.51
N TYR A 118 15.86 15.48 -30.54
CA TYR A 118 17.12 15.02 -31.14
C TYR A 118 16.97 14.20 -32.42
N GLY A 119 15.74 14.13 -32.96
CA GLY A 119 15.47 13.48 -34.27
C GLY A 119 15.69 11.97 -34.23
N ALA A 120 15.33 11.33 -33.09
CA ALA A 120 15.36 9.87 -32.99
C ALA A 120 14.40 9.25 -34.02
N ARG A 121 14.79 8.10 -34.58
CA ARG A 121 13.93 7.33 -35.47
C ARG A 121 13.24 6.19 -34.73
N VAL A 122 12.10 5.78 -35.22
CA VAL A 122 11.34 4.64 -34.71
C VAL A 122 11.73 3.40 -35.51
N GLU A 123 12.14 2.35 -34.80
CA GLU A 123 12.35 1.02 -35.36
C GLU A 123 11.32 0.04 -34.80
N GLU A 124 10.65 -0.70 -35.71
CA GLU A 124 9.83 -1.83 -35.29
C GLU A 124 10.72 -3.05 -35.06
N ARG A 125 10.68 -3.62 -33.89
CA ARG A 125 11.34 -4.86 -33.51
C ARG A 125 10.32 -5.94 -33.18
N SER A 126 10.74 -7.19 -33.20
CA SER A 126 9.89 -8.34 -32.92
C SER A 126 9.29 -8.34 -31.52
N ASP A 127 9.87 -7.58 -30.59
CA ASP A 127 9.45 -7.40 -29.19
C ASP A 127 8.73 -6.06 -28.94
N GLY A 128 8.46 -5.28 -29.98
CA GLY A 128 7.77 -4.00 -29.94
C GLY A 128 8.50 -2.87 -30.63
N THR A 129 7.87 -1.69 -30.67
CA THR A 129 8.41 -0.47 -31.27
C THR A 129 9.43 0.19 -30.34
N VAL A 130 10.62 0.49 -30.84
CA VAL A 130 11.71 1.11 -30.05
C VAL A 130 12.20 2.39 -30.71
N TRP A 131 12.38 3.44 -29.93
CA TRP A 131 13.07 4.64 -30.37
C TRP A 131 14.58 4.40 -30.48
N VAL A 132 15.18 4.74 -31.62
CA VAL A 132 16.62 4.62 -31.86
C VAL A 132 17.21 6.01 -32.05
N LEU A 133 18.21 6.32 -31.23
CA LEU A 133 18.96 7.56 -31.29
C LEU A 133 20.41 7.24 -31.66
N ASP A 134 20.81 7.51 -32.91
CA ASP A 134 22.13 7.17 -33.41
C ASP A 134 23.23 7.92 -32.61
N GLY A 135 24.06 7.16 -31.91
CA GLY A 135 25.13 7.72 -31.05
C GLY A 135 24.65 8.54 -29.87
N GLY A 136 23.37 8.52 -29.57
CA GLY A 136 22.75 9.32 -28.50
C GLY A 136 22.73 8.64 -27.15
N VAL A 137 22.62 9.46 -26.11
CA VAL A 137 22.47 9.01 -24.73
C VAL A 137 21.09 9.44 -24.23
N TRP A 138 20.30 8.45 -23.81
CA TRP A 138 18.97 8.66 -23.26
C TRP A 138 19.06 9.11 -21.79
N PRO A 139 18.12 9.98 -21.35
CA PRO A 139 17.92 10.19 -19.92
C PRO A 139 17.43 8.88 -19.28
N ASP A 140 17.97 8.53 -18.11
CA ASP A 140 17.53 7.32 -17.45
C ASP A 140 16.17 7.51 -16.75
N GLN A 141 15.33 6.49 -16.78
CA GLN A 141 13.98 6.55 -16.26
C GLN A 141 13.93 6.83 -14.74
N ARG A 142 14.96 6.43 -14.00
CA ARG A 142 15.02 6.68 -12.55
C ARG A 142 15.17 8.17 -12.27
N SER A 143 16.06 8.84 -12.98
CA SER A 143 16.22 10.30 -12.88
C SER A 143 14.99 11.05 -13.33
N ILE A 144 14.34 10.63 -14.43
CA ILE A 144 13.07 11.22 -14.88
C ILE A 144 12.00 11.10 -13.80
N ARG A 145 11.81 9.92 -13.22
CA ARG A 145 10.83 9.72 -12.12
C ARG A 145 11.13 10.58 -10.90
N MET A 146 12.41 10.76 -10.57
CA MET A 146 12.81 11.64 -9.47
C MET A 146 12.43 13.10 -9.75
N PHE A 147 12.63 13.58 -10.97
CA PHE A 147 12.25 14.95 -11.36
C PHE A 147 10.73 15.12 -11.37
N LEU A 148 9.99 14.19 -11.96
CA LEU A 148 8.51 14.23 -12.05
C LEU A 148 7.81 14.08 -10.70
N ARG A 149 8.48 13.63 -9.66
CA ARG A 149 7.93 13.60 -8.30
C ARG A 149 7.75 15.00 -7.73
N ASP A 150 8.68 15.89 -8.01
CA ASP A 150 8.79 17.20 -7.35
C ASP A 150 8.66 18.39 -8.35
N LEU A 151 8.64 18.11 -9.66
CA LEU A 151 8.43 19.11 -10.73
C LEU A 151 7.22 18.76 -11.59
N PRO A 152 6.42 19.75 -12.01
CA PRO A 152 5.40 19.56 -13.04
C PRO A 152 6.01 19.04 -14.34
N LEU A 153 5.27 18.23 -15.09
CA LEU A 153 5.72 17.67 -16.37
C LEU A 153 6.17 18.75 -17.36
N GLU A 154 5.43 19.86 -17.46
CA GLU A 154 5.72 20.97 -18.35
C GLU A 154 7.11 21.57 -18.10
N ARG A 155 7.53 21.62 -16.83
CA ARG A 155 8.86 22.12 -16.47
C ARG A 155 9.98 21.19 -16.87
N VAL A 156 9.72 19.88 -16.84
CA VAL A 156 10.68 18.86 -17.30
C VAL A 156 10.80 18.90 -18.81
N LEU A 157 9.69 19.07 -19.54
CA LEU A 157 9.67 19.23 -21.00
C LEU A 157 10.39 20.53 -21.42
N GLU A 158 10.14 21.65 -20.76
CA GLU A 158 10.87 22.91 -20.99
C GLU A 158 12.39 22.73 -20.81
N ALA A 159 12.82 21.93 -19.85
CA ALA A 159 14.25 21.65 -19.67
C ALA A 159 14.85 20.86 -20.86
N ILE A 160 14.05 20.01 -21.53
CA ILE A 160 14.48 19.32 -22.75
C ILE A 160 14.66 20.31 -23.89
N ASP A 161 13.69 21.18 -24.15
CA ASP A 161 13.74 22.20 -25.20
C ASP A 161 14.96 23.09 -25.03
N ARG A 162 15.21 23.59 -23.83
CA ARG A 162 16.41 24.39 -23.50
C ARG A 162 17.71 23.61 -23.73
N THR A 163 17.71 22.32 -23.41
CA THR A 163 18.85 21.45 -23.61
C THR A 163 19.14 21.25 -25.10
N ALA A 164 18.14 20.92 -25.90
CA ALA A 164 18.27 20.70 -27.33
C ALA A 164 18.72 21.96 -28.07
N TRP A 165 18.23 23.13 -27.65
CA TRP A 165 18.66 24.42 -28.19
C TRP A 165 20.16 24.67 -28.01
N ILE A 166 20.72 24.31 -26.84
CA ILE A 166 22.13 24.60 -26.49
C ILE A 166 23.04 23.45 -26.89
N LYS A 167 22.60 22.21 -26.68
CA LYS A 167 23.33 20.97 -26.94
C LYS A 167 22.73 20.27 -28.14
N ARG A 168 23.20 20.59 -29.33
CA ARG A 168 22.65 20.08 -30.59
C ARG A 168 22.91 18.60 -30.86
N SER A 169 23.75 17.94 -30.05
CA SER A 169 24.03 16.52 -30.15
C SER A 169 23.55 15.79 -28.89
N PRO A 170 22.85 14.65 -29.03
CA PRO A 170 22.26 13.91 -27.90
C PRO A 170 23.27 13.08 -27.10
N GLY A 171 24.44 13.62 -26.85
CA GLY A 171 25.50 12.96 -26.11
C GLY A 171 25.35 13.07 -24.58
N ASP A 172 26.37 12.57 -23.87
CA ASP A 172 26.45 12.59 -22.42
C ASP A 172 26.42 14.02 -21.85
N ASP A 173 26.95 14.98 -22.57
CA ASP A 173 26.91 16.40 -22.25
C ASP A 173 25.50 16.97 -22.26
N ALA A 174 24.65 16.57 -23.23
CA ALA A 174 23.25 16.99 -23.30
C ALA A 174 22.49 16.44 -22.11
N ARG A 175 22.65 15.16 -21.79
CA ARG A 175 22.00 14.53 -20.65
C ARG A 175 22.40 15.20 -19.33
N ARG A 176 23.69 15.45 -19.11
CA ARG A 176 24.18 16.14 -17.91
C ARG A 176 23.64 17.57 -17.80
N TYR A 177 23.54 18.26 -18.94
CA TYR A 177 23.01 19.61 -18.98
C TYR A 177 21.52 19.63 -18.64
N PHE A 178 20.74 18.72 -19.21
CA PHE A 178 19.33 18.50 -18.86
C PHE A 178 19.13 18.26 -17.37
N TYR A 179 19.90 17.35 -16.78
CA TYR A 179 19.86 17.09 -15.33
C TYR A 179 20.21 18.33 -14.52
N GLY A 180 21.21 19.09 -14.95
CA GLY A 180 21.60 20.36 -14.32
C GLY A 180 20.47 21.38 -14.27
N ILE A 181 19.68 21.52 -15.36
CA ILE A 181 18.49 22.37 -15.41
C ILE A 181 17.45 21.88 -14.42
N CYS A 182 17.07 20.59 -14.49
CA CYS A 182 16.06 20.01 -13.60
C CYS A 182 16.44 20.17 -12.10
N HIS A 183 17.71 19.91 -11.74
CA HIS A 183 18.18 20.12 -10.37
C HIS A 183 18.16 21.60 -9.92
N ARG A 184 18.36 22.54 -10.83
CA ARG A 184 18.21 23.98 -10.52
C ARG A 184 16.75 24.30 -10.24
N MET A 185 15.82 23.84 -11.10
CA MET A 185 14.38 24.04 -10.91
C MET A 185 13.89 23.43 -9.59
N LEU A 186 14.42 22.26 -9.20
CA LEU A 186 14.10 21.65 -7.89
C LEU A 186 14.55 22.50 -6.70
N ARG A 187 15.70 23.16 -6.81
CA ARG A 187 16.17 24.09 -5.74
C ARG A 187 15.28 25.31 -5.66
N GLU A 188 14.98 25.92 -6.79
CA GLU A 188 14.11 27.11 -6.87
C GLU A 188 12.71 26.80 -6.30
N ALA A 189 12.14 25.61 -6.58
CA ALA A 189 10.84 25.19 -6.06
C ALA A 189 10.82 24.92 -4.55
N ARG A 190 11.99 24.67 -3.93
CA ARG A 190 12.11 24.47 -2.47
C ARG A 190 12.33 25.77 -1.69
N GLU A 191 12.74 26.82 -2.38
CA GLU A 191 13.04 28.14 -1.79
C GLU A 191 11.83 29.09 -1.90
N SER A 192 10.81 28.73 -2.68
CA SER A 192 9.54 29.45 -2.87
C SER A 192 8.41 28.87 -2.02
#